data_1b94cad1b53d402405046bd83210180e
#
_entry.id   1b94cad1b53d402405046bd83210180e
#
_cell.length_a   1.000
_cell.length_b   1.000
_cell.length_c   1.000
_cell.angle_alpha   90.00
_cell.angle_beta   90.00
_cell.angle_gamma   90.00
#
_symmetry.space_group_name_H-M   'P 1'
#
loop_
_entity.id
_entity.type
_entity.pdbx_description
1 polymer ?
#
loop_
_entity_poly.entity_id
_entity_poly.type
_entity_poly.pdbx_seq_one_letter_code
_entity_poly.pdbx_strand_id
1 'polypeptide(L)'
;ELLLDAMLASGLAVPFSCRRGACGSCKVVVAEGAYRAKRLAPGAPQPSYPLAANEMLLCQSHACGDMRLHIPGWSLDTPALVVAAQVHSRRALGPDVIELVLMPETPVAVRAGQYLKFHLADGDTRCFSIANLPDEDDGRLVFQIRRVSGGYFSEGILGGLVEGERLHVEGPFGACTWQDDVAAPVVLFATGTGYAGIKP
;
A
#
# COMPACT_ATOMS: atom_id res chain seq x y z
N GLU A 1 21.41 5.23 8.69
CA GLU A 1 20.37 4.38 8.13
C GLU A 1 19.05 5.16 8.09
N LEU A 2 18.18 4.90 7.10
CA LEU A 2 16.84 5.49 7.06
C LEU A 2 15.92 4.78 8.05
N LEU A 3 15.02 5.53 8.68
CA LEU A 3 14.07 4.96 9.67
C LEU A 3 13.22 3.84 9.07
N LEU A 4 12.75 4.00 7.83
CA LEU A 4 11.99 2.94 7.15
C LEU A 4 12.78 1.64 7.06
N ASP A 5 14.05 1.71 6.65
CA ASP A 5 14.88 0.52 6.46
C ASP A 5 15.21 -0.15 7.80
N ALA A 6 15.51 0.65 8.83
CA ALA A 6 15.74 0.13 10.19
C ALA A 6 14.51 -0.55 10.79
N MET A 7 13.31 0.04 10.62
CA MET A 7 12.06 -0.54 11.11
C MET A 7 11.73 -1.85 10.40
N LEU A 8 11.89 -1.90 9.08
CA LEU A 8 11.67 -3.13 8.30
C LEU A 8 12.66 -4.23 8.66
N ALA A 9 13.95 -3.88 8.84
CA ALA A 9 14.99 -4.81 9.30
C ALA A 9 14.70 -5.37 10.71
N SER A 10 14.01 -4.60 11.54
CA SER A 10 13.55 -5.04 12.88
C SER A 10 12.24 -5.86 12.83
N GLY A 11 11.74 -6.19 11.66
CA GLY A 11 10.50 -6.98 11.48
C GLY A 11 9.21 -6.18 11.66
N LEU A 12 9.29 -4.84 11.73
CA LEU A 12 8.10 -3.99 11.85
C LEU A 12 7.47 -3.77 10.47
N ALA A 13 6.25 -4.25 10.28
CA ALA A 13 5.49 -4.12 9.04
C ALA A 13 4.83 -2.72 8.91
N VAL A 14 5.66 -1.67 8.89
CA VAL A 14 5.17 -0.29 8.75
C VAL A 14 4.71 0.00 7.31
N PRO A 15 3.70 0.88 7.14
CA PRO A 15 3.21 1.21 5.81
C PRO A 15 4.24 1.99 4.98
N PHE A 16 4.48 1.57 3.74
CA PHE A 16 5.30 2.29 2.78
C PHE A 16 4.94 1.89 1.33
N SER A 17 5.41 2.66 0.35
CA SER A 17 5.27 2.32 -1.07
C SER A 17 6.49 2.79 -1.88
N CYS A 18 6.54 4.05 -2.32
CA CYS A 18 7.51 4.52 -3.33
C CYS A 18 8.98 4.60 -2.87
N ARG A 19 9.27 4.61 -1.58
CA ARG A 19 10.61 4.82 -0.96
C ARG A 19 11.34 6.11 -1.41
N ARG A 20 10.68 6.97 -2.16
CA ARG A 20 11.25 8.19 -2.77
C ARG A 20 10.70 9.49 -2.18
N GLY A 21 9.82 9.41 -1.17
CA GLY A 21 9.25 10.58 -0.52
C GLY A 21 8.03 11.18 -1.23
N ALA A 22 7.56 10.61 -2.34
CA ALA A 22 6.51 11.21 -3.15
C ALA A 22 5.08 10.80 -2.77
N CYS A 23 4.86 9.54 -2.32
CA CYS A 23 3.50 8.98 -2.17
C CYS A 23 2.85 9.20 -0.81
N GLY A 24 3.59 9.56 0.24
CA GLY A 24 3.07 9.75 1.59
C GLY A 24 2.76 8.50 2.40
N SER A 25 2.79 7.31 1.80
CA SER A 25 2.41 6.06 2.49
C SER A 25 3.21 5.77 3.78
N CYS A 26 4.41 6.31 3.91
CA CYS A 26 5.25 6.18 5.10
C CYS A 26 5.25 7.44 5.98
N LYS A 27 4.21 8.26 5.88
CA LYS A 27 4.05 9.46 6.70
C LYS A 27 3.71 9.07 8.13
N VAL A 28 4.39 9.71 9.09
CA VAL A 28 4.19 9.48 10.53
C VAL A 28 4.20 10.80 11.27
N VAL A 29 3.61 10.79 12.46
CA VAL A 29 3.64 11.92 13.40
C VAL A 29 4.75 11.66 14.42
N VAL A 30 5.62 12.64 14.61
CA VAL A 30 6.66 12.63 15.63
C VAL A 30 6.04 13.11 16.95
N ALA A 31 5.88 12.20 17.90
CA ALA A 31 5.40 12.53 19.24
C ALA A 31 6.54 13.01 20.13
N GLU A 32 7.71 12.37 20.04
CA GLU A 32 8.91 12.73 20.80
C GLU A 32 10.17 12.40 19.99
N GLY A 33 11.28 13.10 20.30
CA GLY A 33 12.57 12.87 19.66
C GLY A 33 12.87 13.80 18.50
N ALA A 34 14.05 13.63 17.92
CA ALA A 34 14.54 14.44 16.82
C ALA A 34 14.97 13.57 15.62
N TYR A 35 14.79 14.10 14.43
CA TYR A 35 15.20 13.44 13.20
C TYR A 35 15.91 14.41 12.26
N ARG A 36 16.63 13.86 11.32
CA ARG A 36 17.26 14.59 10.22
C ARG A 36 16.68 14.11 8.91
N ALA A 37 16.10 15.01 8.13
CA ALA A 37 15.65 14.69 6.79
C ALA A 37 16.83 14.36 5.87
N LYS A 38 16.67 13.36 5.01
CA LYS A 38 17.62 13.04 3.94
C LYS A 38 17.72 14.24 3.00
N ARG A 39 18.94 14.64 2.66
CA ARG A 39 19.15 15.62 1.60
C ARG A 39 18.72 15.01 0.26
N LEU A 40 17.71 15.58 -0.34
CA LEU A 40 17.29 15.18 -1.69
C LEU A 40 18.28 15.77 -2.70
N ALA A 41 18.55 15.02 -3.75
CA ALA A 41 19.34 15.53 -4.88
C ALA A 41 18.59 16.70 -5.55
N PRO A 42 19.30 17.67 -6.16
CA PRO A 42 18.65 18.70 -6.96
C PRO A 42 17.73 18.07 -8.03
N GLY A 43 16.49 18.52 -8.11
CA GLY A 43 15.48 17.98 -9.03
C GLY A 43 14.76 16.71 -8.55
N ALA A 44 15.06 16.19 -7.36
CA ALA A 44 14.32 15.07 -6.81
C ALA A 44 12.82 15.46 -6.58
N PRO A 45 11.88 14.53 -6.82
CA PRO A 45 10.48 14.79 -6.59
C PRO A 45 10.24 15.18 -5.12
N GLN A 46 9.63 16.33 -4.92
CA GLN A 46 9.16 16.76 -3.61
C GLN A 46 7.83 16.07 -3.29
N PRO A 47 7.48 15.89 -2.01
CA PRO A 47 6.13 15.48 -1.64
C PRO A 47 5.11 16.41 -2.31
N SER A 48 4.12 15.84 -2.95
CA SER A 48 3.05 16.60 -3.60
C SER A 48 2.04 17.20 -2.61
N TYR A 49 2.30 17.05 -1.31
CA TYR A 49 1.45 17.51 -0.20
C TYR A 49 2.33 18.11 0.90
N PRO A 50 1.83 19.12 1.63
CA PRO A 50 2.56 19.68 2.76
C PRO A 50 2.63 18.68 3.92
N LEU A 51 3.79 18.63 4.58
CA LEU A 51 3.94 17.98 5.88
C LEU A 51 3.69 19.00 6.98
N ALA A 52 2.93 18.62 8.00
CA ALA A 52 2.83 19.41 9.22
C ALA A 52 4.17 19.44 9.96
N ALA A 53 4.36 20.41 10.86
CA ALA A 53 5.64 20.60 11.56
C ALA A 53 6.11 19.37 12.36
N ASN A 54 5.16 18.53 12.78
CA ASN A 54 5.43 17.29 13.53
C ASN A 54 5.26 16.04 12.67
N GLU A 55 5.18 16.16 11.35
CA GLU A 55 5.09 15.03 10.43
C GLU A 55 6.42 14.79 9.70
N MET A 56 6.73 13.54 9.43
CA MET A 56 7.87 13.16 8.61
C MET A 56 7.56 11.93 7.76
N LEU A 57 8.46 11.66 6.80
CA LEU A 57 8.42 10.44 5.98
C LEU A 57 9.53 9.50 6.43
N LEU A 58 9.18 8.29 6.86
CA LEU A 58 10.16 7.28 7.31
C LEU A 58 11.22 6.99 6.25
N CYS A 59 10.84 6.95 4.97
CA CYS A 59 11.76 6.68 3.86
C CYS A 59 12.70 7.85 3.52
N GLN A 60 12.55 9.00 4.16
CA GLN A 60 13.37 10.21 3.93
C GLN A 60 13.95 10.77 5.22
N SER A 61 13.94 10.01 6.31
CA SER A 61 14.34 10.50 7.63
C SER A 61 15.29 9.54 8.33
N HIS A 62 16.24 10.12 9.09
CA HIS A 62 17.16 9.42 9.98
C HIS A 62 16.86 9.82 11.42
N ALA A 63 16.81 8.88 12.34
CA ALA A 63 16.72 9.18 13.77
C ALA A 63 17.98 9.88 14.27
N CYS A 64 17.83 10.83 15.18
CA CYS A 64 18.92 11.50 15.89
C CYS A 64 18.98 11.08 17.37
N GLY A 65 18.49 9.89 17.71
CA GLY A 65 18.36 9.32 19.04
C GLY A 65 17.03 8.58 19.17
N ASP A 66 16.61 8.35 20.41
CA ASP A 66 15.33 7.71 20.68
C ASP A 66 14.17 8.57 20.20
N MET A 67 13.16 7.93 19.63
CA MET A 67 11.98 8.60 19.09
C MET A 67 10.72 7.86 19.47
N ARG A 68 9.64 8.62 19.67
CA ARG A 68 8.28 8.10 19.74
C ARG A 68 7.50 8.57 18.52
N LEU A 69 7.01 7.61 17.75
CA LEU A 69 6.28 7.85 16.52
C LEU A 69 4.85 7.35 16.66
N HIS A 70 3.91 8.10 16.10
CA HIS A 70 2.55 7.63 15.86
C HIS A 70 2.37 7.44 14.36
N ILE A 71 1.99 6.23 13.96
CA ILE A 71 1.71 5.87 12.57
C ILE A 71 0.19 5.74 12.44
N PRO A 72 -0.48 6.67 11.78
CA PRO A 72 -1.93 6.64 11.66
C PRO A 72 -2.43 5.33 11.04
N GLY A 73 -3.44 4.71 11.66
CA GLY A 73 -4.04 3.47 11.17
C GLY A 73 -3.13 2.23 11.25
N TRP A 74 -2.01 2.30 11.95
CA TRP A 74 -1.10 1.17 12.17
C TRP A 74 -0.95 0.87 13.67
N SER A 75 -0.88 -0.41 14.02
CA SER A 75 -0.65 -0.89 15.38
C SER A 75 0.36 -2.03 15.36
N LEU A 76 1.15 -2.15 16.42
CA LEU A 76 2.01 -3.31 16.66
C LEU A 76 1.20 -4.60 16.85
N ASP A 77 -0.05 -4.47 17.32
CA ASP A 77 -0.95 -5.59 17.62
C ASP A 77 -1.63 -6.17 16.37
N THR A 78 -1.47 -5.54 15.21
CA THR A 78 -2.03 -6.02 13.94
C THR A 78 -0.88 -6.29 12.98
N PRO A 79 -0.17 -7.42 13.11
CA PRO A 79 0.89 -7.76 12.18
C PRO A 79 0.30 -7.93 10.77
N ALA A 80 1.01 -7.41 9.78
CA ALA A 80 0.67 -7.72 8.41
C ALA A 80 0.80 -9.23 8.20
N LEU A 81 -0.26 -9.86 7.72
CA LEU A 81 -0.27 -11.29 7.43
C LEU A 81 0.19 -11.53 6.00
N VAL A 82 1.09 -12.49 5.83
CA VAL A 82 1.36 -13.05 4.50
C VAL A 82 0.38 -14.19 4.29
N VAL A 83 -0.48 -14.04 3.30
CA VAL A 83 -1.55 -15.01 3.00
C VAL A 83 -1.36 -15.53 1.58
N ALA A 84 -1.45 -16.85 1.42
CA ALA A 84 -1.59 -17.43 0.09
C ALA A 84 -3.01 -17.17 -0.44
N ALA A 85 -3.11 -16.77 -1.69
CA ALA A 85 -4.37 -16.51 -2.36
C ALA A 85 -4.37 -17.12 -3.76
N GLN A 86 -5.47 -17.73 -4.15
CA GLN A 86 -5.63 -18.30 -5.48
C GLN A 86 -6.26 -17.29 -6.44
N VAL A 87 -5.80 -17.27 -7.67
CA VAL A 87 -6.44 -16.51 -8.74
C VAL A 87 -7.83 -17.12 -8.98
N HIS A 88 -8.86 -16.34 -8.65
CA HIS A 88 -10.25 -16.72 -8.89
C HIS A 88 -10.69 -16.35 -10.30
N SER A 89 -10.34 -15.15 -10.75
CA SER A 89 -10.58 -14.73 -12.13
C SER A 89 -9.68 -13.58 -12.54
N ARG A 90 -9.52 -13.41 -13.85
CA ARG A 90 -8.82 -12.30 -14.47
C ARG A 90 -9.55 -11.86 -15.72
N ARG A 91 -9.92 -10.58 -15.79
CA ARG A 91 -10.60 -10.04 -16.98
C ARG A 91 -10.12 -8.64 -17.33
N ALA A 92 -10.17 -8.28 -18.59
CA ALA A 92 -9.93 -6.91 -19.04
C ALA A 92 -11.15 -6.03 -18.71
N LEU A 93 -10.91 -4.86 -18.07
CA LEU A 93 -11.90 -3.81 -17.90
C LEU A 93 -11.81 -2.74 -18.99
N GLY A 94 -10.72 -2.73 -19.75
CA GLY A 94 -10.43 -1.80 -20.81
C GLY A 94 -9.13 -2.19 -21.51
N PRO A 95 -8.60 -1.35 -22.41
CA PRO A 95 -7.41 -1.68 -23.19
C PRO A 95 -6.15 -1.88 -22.32
N ASP A 96 -6.06 -1.18 -21.19
CA ASP A 96 -4.89 -1.16 -20.32
C ASP A 96 -5.19 -1.43 -18.86
N VAL A 97 -6.41 -1.84 -18.48
CA VAL A 97 -6.77 -2.17 -17.11
C VAL A 97 -7.27 -3.60 -17.00
N ILE A 98 -6.69 -4.35 -16.08
CA ILE A 98 -7.08 -5.71 -15.75
C ILE A 98 -7.67 -5.74 -14.35
N GLU A 99 -8.82 -6.38 -14.21
CA GLU A 99 -9.36 -6.79 -12.93
C GLU A 99 -8.80 -8.17 -12.60
N LEU A 100 -8.16 -8.26 -11.45
CA LEU A 100 -7.69 -9.51 -10.85
C LEU A 100 -8.51 -9.76 -9.60
N VAL A 101 -9.12 -10.94 -9.51
CA VAL A 101 -9.86 -11.40 -8.33
C VAL A 101 -9.07 -12.54 -7.70
N LEU A 102 -8.77 -12.41 -6.42
CA LEU A 102 -8.11 -13.44 -5.63
C LEU A 102 -9.05 -13.99 -4.55
N MET A 103 -8.96 -15.28 -4.30
CA MET A 103 -9.55 -15.96 -3.15
C MET A 103 -8.44 -16.27 -2.14
N PRO A 104 -8.36 -15.54 -1.01
CA PRO A 104 -7.36 -15.81 0.01
C PRO A 104 -7.69 -17.10 0.77
N GLU A 105 -6.67 -17.88 1.12
CA GLU A 105 -6.84 -19.11 1.91
C GLU A 105 -7.24 -18.83 3.37
N THR A 106 -6.94 -17.64 3.84
CA THR A 106 -7.38 -17.14 5.16
C THR A 106 -8.05 -15.80 4.96
N PRO A 107 -9.20 -15.54 5.58
CA PRO A 107 -9.88 -14.26 5.48
C PRO A 107 -8.97 -13.07 5.82
N VAL A 108 -9.02 -12.04 5.01
CA VAL A 108 -8.26 -10.80 5.20
C VAL A 108 -9.23 -9.69 5.54
N ALA A 109 -9.20 -9.23 6.79
CA ALA A 109 -10.02 -8.09 7.21
C ALA A 109 -9.46 -6.80 6.60
N VAL A 110 -10.26 -6.15 5.78
CA VAL A 110 -9.87 -4.96 5.00
C VAL A 110 -10.81 -3.81 5.27
N ARG A 111 -10.27 -2.62 5.35
CA ARG A 111 -11.04 -1.35 5.34
C ARG A 111 -10.89 -0.66 3.99
N ALA A 112 -11.94 0.03 3.56
CA ALA A 112 -11.89 0.87 2.35
C ALA A 112 -10.67 1.81 2.36
N GLY A 113 -9.94 1.86 1.25
CA GLY A 113 -8.71 2.65 1.09
C GLY A 113 -7.41 1.91 1.38
N GLN A 114 -7.47 0.67 1.86
CA GLN A 114 -6.28 -0.14 2.09
C GLN A 114 -5.76 -0.83 0.82
N TYR A 115 -4.53 -1.35 0.90
CA TYR A 115 -3.87 -2.06 -0.18
C TYR A 115 -3.17 -3.32 0.33
N LEU A 116 -2.87 -4.24 -0.57
CA LEU A 116 -2.01 -5.38 -0.31
C LEU A 116 -0.71 -5.28 -1.12
N LYS A 117 0.32 -5.92 -0.61
CA LYS A 117 1.60 -6.11 -1.23
C LYS A 117 1.67 -7.52 -1.82
N PHE A 118 1.93 -7.63 -3.10
CA PHE A 118 2.11 -8.89 -3.81
C PHE A 118 3.59 -9.27 -3.78
N HIS A 119 3.91 -10.46 -3.33
CA HIS A 119 5.27 -11.01 -3.37
C HIS A 119 5.52 -11.65 -4.72
N LEU A 120 6.63 -11.32 -5.34
CA LEU A 120 7.04 -11.84 -6.64
C LEU A 120 8.14 -12.90 -6.46
N ALA A 121 8.28 -13.76 -7.47
CA ALA A 121 9.23 -14.88 -7.42
C ALA A 121 10.71 -14.44 -7.36
N ASP A 122 11.00 -13.22 -7.83
CA ASP A 122 12.34 -12.61 -7.76
C ASP A 122 12.65 -11.93 -6.41
N GLY A 123 11.71 -11.99 -5.45
CA GLY A 123 11.81 -11.35 -4.14
C GLY A 123 11.38 -9.88 -4.13
N ASP A 124 11.00 -9.31 -5.28
CA ASP A 124 10.45 -7.96 -5.35
C ASP A 124 8.95 -7.96 -4.95
N THR A 125 8.38 -6.79 -4.77
CA THR A 125 6.98 -6.63 -4.36
C THR A 125 6.27 -5.56 -5.15
N ARG A 126 4.94 -5.70 -5.29
CA ARG A 126 4.08 -4.66 -5.88
C ARG A 126 2.88 -4.42 -4.99
N CYS A 127 2.50 -3.16 -4.85
CA CYS A 127 1.37 -2.74 -4.01
C CYS A 127 0.18 -2.39 -4.90
N PHE A 128 -0.99 -2.94 -4.55
CA PHE A 128 -2.24 -2.64 -5.25
C PHE A 128 -3.36 -2.37 -4.24
N SER A 129 -4.10 -1.30 -4.49
CA SER A 129 -5.29 -0.97 -3.70
C SER A 129 -6.36 -2.03 -3.91
N ILE A 130 -7.07 -2.36 -2.83
CA ILE A 130 -8.19 -3.27 -2.85
C ILE A 130 -9.40 -2.48 -3.35
N ALA A 131 -10.15 -3.06 -4.29
CA ALA A 131 -11.24 -2.39 -5.01
C ALA A 131 -12.63 -2.87 -4.58
N ASN A 132 -12.73 -3.59 -3.46
CA ASN A 132 -13.98 -4.07 -2.87
C ASN A 132 -13.85 -4.18 -1.35
N LEU A 133 -14.96 -4.42 -0.67
CA LEU A 133 -15.01 -4.90 0.71
C LEU A 133 -15.19 -6.43 0.67
N PRO A 134 -14.23 -7.24 1.15
CA PRO A 134 -14.30 -8.70 1.05
C PRO A 134 -15.53 -9.31 1.72
N ASP A 135 -16.00 -8.72 2.81
CA ASP A 135 -17.18 -9.19 3.54
C ASP A 135 -18.48 -9.09 2.69
N GLU A 136 -18.48 -8.23 1.68
CA GLU A 136 -19.58 -8.06 0.73
C GLU A 136 -19.42 -8.89 -0.54
N ASP A 137 -18.28 -9.58 -0.72
CA ASP A 137 -17.91 -10.32 -1.93
C ASP A 137 -17.35 -11.72 -1.63
N ASP A 138 -18.00 -12.46 -0.74
CA ASP A 138 -17.64 -13.83 -0.36
C ASP A 138 -16.16 -14.01 0.04
N GLY A 139 -15.57 -13.00 0.64
CA GLY A 139 -14.17 -13.01 1.06
C GLY A 139 -13.15 -12.77 -0.07
N ARG A 140 -13.61 -12.49 -1.29
CA ARG A 140 -12.74 -12.23 -2.43
C ARG A 140 -12.05 -10.88 -2.30
N LEU A 141 -10.86 -10.80 -2.88
CA LEU A 141 -10.05 -9.59 -2.98
C LEU A 141 -10.00 -9.15 -4.45
N VAL A 142 -10.53 -7.99 -4.76
CA VAL A 142 -10.57 -7.44 -6.12
C VAL A 142 -9.52 -6.35 -6.29
N PHE A 143 -8.78 -6.42 -7.38
CA PHE A 143 -7.76 -5.44 -7.74
C PHE A 143 -7.98 -4.93 -9.16
N GLN A 144 -7.77 -3.63 -9.37
CA GLN A 144 -7.75 -3.02 -10.69
C GLN A 144 -6.32 -2.59 -11.01
N ILE A 145 -5.68 -3.29 -11.92
CA ILE A 145 -4.26 -3.16 -12.20
C ILE A 145 -4.07 -2.62 -13.61
N ARG A 146 -3.36 -1.49 -13.70
CA ARG A 146 -2.99 -0.94 -15.00
C ARG A 146 -1.87 -1.75 -15.62
N ARG A 147 -2.07 -2.16 -16.85
CA ARG A 147 -1.03 -2.77 -17.69
C ARG A 147 -0.09 -1.70 -18.19
N VAL A 148 1.19 -1.83 -17.85
CA VAL A 148 2.25 -0.94 -18.29
C VAL A 148 3.09 -1.71 -19.31
N SER A 149 3.28 -1.16 -20.49
CA SER A 149 4.11 -1.80 -21.53
C SER A 149 5.53 -2.04 -21.03
N GLY A 150 6.04 -3.25 -21.20
CA GLY A 150 7.31 -3.69 -20.63
C GLY A 150 7.31 -3.87 -19.11
N GLY A 151 6.17 -3.71 -18.44
CA GLY A 151 6.05 -3.86 -16.99
C GLY A 151 6.18 -5.33 -16.55
N TYR A 152 7.21 -5.63 -15.76
CA TYR A 152 7.51 -6.99 -15.29
C TYR A 152 6.29 -7.70 -14.67
N PHE A 153 5.59 -7.04 -13.73
CA PHE A 153 4.39 -7.62 -13.13
C PHE A 153 3.17 -7.49 -14.03
N SER A 154 2.87 -6.29 -14.49
CA SER A 154 1.57 -5.97 -15.10
C SER A 154 1.41 -6.52 -16.52
N GLU A 155 2.49 -6.76 -17.24
CA GLU A 155 2.48 -7.39 -18.56
C GLU A 155 3.05 -8.81 -18.52
N GLY A 156 4.19 -9.01 -17.84
CA GLY A 156 4.85 -10.30 -17.75
C GLY A 156 4.07 -11.29 -16.88
N ILE A 157 3.98 -11.05 -15.57
CA ILE A 157 3.35 -11.99 -14.63
C ILE A 157 1.84 -12.00 -14.78
N LEU A 158 1.19 -10.83 -14.62
CA LEU A 158 -0.27 -10.72 -14.68
C LEU A 158 -0.85 -11.20 -16.02
N GLY A 159 -0.13 -10.98 -17.12
CA GLY A 159 -0.51 -11.46 -18.44
C GLY A 159 -0.63 -12.98 -18.56
N GLY A 160 0.21 -13.73 -17.83
CA GLY A 160 0.28 -15.18 -17.82
C GLY A 160 -0.51 -15.89 -16.71
N LEU A 161 -1.02 -15.14 -15.71
CA LEU A 161 -1.76 -15.75 -14.58
C LEU A 161 -3.00 -16.50 -15.08
N VAL A 162 -3.18 -17.71 -14.57
CA VAL A 162 -4.35 -18.57 -14.83
C VAL A 162 -5.15 -18.80 -13.55
N GLU A 163 -6.43 -19.14 -13.71
CA GLU A 163 -7.31 -19.48 -12.56
C GLU A 163 -6.73 -20.66 -11.79
N GLY A 164 -6.81 -20.60 -10.46
CA GLY A 164 -6.25 -21.58 -9.53
C GLY A 164 -4.76 -21.37 -9.20
N GLU A 165 -4.06 -20.52 -9.92
CA GLU A 165 -2.65 -20.21 -9.62
C GLU A 165 -2.52 -19.47 -8.27
N ARG A 166 -1.46 -19.77 -7.52
CA ARG A 166 -1.23 -19.21 -6.19
C ARG A 166 -0.30 -18.01 -6.23
N LEU A 167 -0.73 -16.96 -5.54
CA LEU A 167 0.06 -15.79 -5.23
C LEU A 167 0.18 -15.62 -3.71
N HIS A 168 1.23 -14.94 -3.26
CA HIS A 168 1.36 -14.52 -1.86
C HIS A 168 1.13 -13.02 -1.77
N VAL A 169 0.21 -12.64 -0.89
CA VAL A 169 -0.11 -11.25 -0.60
C VAL A 169 0.12 -10.96 0.88
N GLU A 170 0.54 -9.76 1.18
CA GLU A 170 0.86 -9.31 2.53
C GLU A 170 0.05 -8.05 2.85
N GLY A 171 -0.49 -7.97 4.04
CA GLY A 171 -1.25 -6.82 4.51
C GLY A 171 -2.41 -7.17 5.43
N PRO A 172 -3.42 -6.28 5.54
CA PRO A 172 -3.60 -5.05 4.77
C PRO A 172 -2.69 -3.90 5.25
N PHE A 173 -2.38 -2.99 4.33
CA PHE A 173 -1.62 -1.76 4.59
C PHE A 173 -2.44 -0.54 4.19
N GLY A 174 -2.03 0.63 4.69
CA GLY A 174 -2.62 1.91 4.36
C GLY A 174 -3.45 2.50 5.49
N ALA A 175 -3.21 3.79 5.74
CA ALA A 175 -3.89 4.57 6.76
C ALA A 175 -4.95 5.53 6.19
N CYS A 176 -5.06 5.61 4.86
CA CYS A 176 -6.07 6.43 4.19
C CYS A 176 -7.37 5.60 4.07
N THR A 177 -7.98 5.33 5.22
CA THR A 177 -9.22 4.55 5.30
C THR A 177 -10.42 5.46 5.50
N TRP A 178 -11.58 4.98 5.08
CA TRP A 178 -12.85 5.65 5.38
C TRP A 178 -13.02 5.85 6.89
N GLN A 179 -13.53 7.03 7.28
CA GLN A 179 -13.81 7.38 8.67
C GLN A 179 -15.30 7.66 8.78
N ASP A 180 -16.01 6.91 9.62
CA ASP A 180 -17.47 7.01 9.77
C ASP A 180 -17.92 8.23 10.58
N ASP A 181 -17.01 8.89 11.29
CA ASP A 181 -17.25 10.04 12.16
C ASP A 181 -17.09 11.39 11.48
N VAL A 182 -16.82 11.43 10.18
CA VAL A 182 -16.65 12.68 9.43
C VAL A 182 -18.01 13.31 9.15
N ALA A 183 -18.33 14.38 9.89
CA ALA A 183 -19.56 15.15 9.71
C ALA A 183 -19.55 16.08 8.48
N ALA A 184 -18.41 16.33 7.87
CA ALA A 184 -18.26 17.18 6.69
C ALA A 184 -18.45 16.40 5.38
N PRO A 185 -18.95 17.06 4.31
CA PRO A 185 -18.97 16.45 2.98
C PRO A 185 -17.59 15.99 2.54
N VAL A 186 -17.46 14.75 2.06
CA VAL A 186 -16.22 14.18 1.56
C VAL A 186 -16.27 14.14 0.04
N VAL A 187 -15.24 14.66 -0.62
CA VAL A 187 -15.07 14.57 -2.08
C VAL A 187 -13.93 13.60 -2.35
N LEU A 188 -14.25 12.50 -3.02
CA LEU A 188 -13.27 11.52 -3.47
C LEU A 188 -12.87 11.81 -4.91
N PHE A 189 -11.58 11.91 -5.16
CA PHE A 189 -11.04 12.17 -6.49
C PHE A 189 -10.01 11.11 -6.87
N ALA A 190 -10.19 10.48 -8.01
CA ALA A 190 -9.26 9.49 -8.52
C ALA A 190 -9.03 9.62 -10.02
N THR A 191 -7.84 9.25 -10.47
CA THR A 191 -7.49 9.12 -11.88
C THR A 191 -7.01 7.70 -12.17
N GLY A 192 -7.44 7.13 -13.30
CA GLY A 192 -7.05 5.78 -13.72
C GLY A 192 -7.36 4.74 -12.64
N THR A 193 -6.42 3.83 -12.39
CA THR A 193 -6.57 2.77 -11.38
C THR A 193 -6.49 3.26 -9.93
N GLY A 194 -6.22 4.55 -9.68
CA GLY A 194 -6.41 5.13 -8.35
C GLY A 194 -7.86 5.04 -7.87
N TYR A 195 -8.81 4.85 -8.78
CA TYR A 195 -10.22 4.57 -8.47
C TYR A 195 -10.41 3.33 -7.60
N ALA A 196 -9.58 2.31 -7.73
CA ALA A 196 -9.64 1.09 -6.92
C ALA A 196 -9.61 1.39 -5.41
N GLY A 197 -8.82 2.36 -4.96
CA GLY A 197 -8.71 2.70 -3.54
C GLY A 197 -9.88 3.50 -2.96
N ILE A 198 -10.78 4.02 -3.79
CA ILE A 198 -11.95 4.80 -3.36
C ILE A 198 -13.28 4.16 -3.78
N LYS A 199 -13.22 3.04 -4.46
CA LYS A 199 -14.42 2.31 -4.94
C LYS A 199 -15.20 1.61 -3.82
N PRO A 200 -14.50 0.99 -2.81
CA PRO A 200 -15.16 0.30 -1.70
C PRO A 200 -16.01 1.21 -0.84
#